data_2488a5d00171274ab4d7ea314dbc4b59
#
_entry.id   2488a5d00171274ab4d7ea314dbc4b59
#
_cell.length_a   1.000
_cell.length_b   1.000
_cell.length_c   1.000
_cell.angle_alpha   90.00
_cell.angle_beta   90.00
_cell.angle_gamma   90.00
#
_symmetry.space_group_name_H-M   'P 1'
#
loop_
_entity.id
_entity.type
_entity.pdbx_description
1 polymer ?
#
loop_
_entity_poly.entity_id
_entity_poly.type
_entity_poly.pdbx_seq_one_letter_code
_entity_poly.pdbx_strand_id
1 'polypeptide(L)'
;ALADGTADGAFRLLEQFRTQDEPAYCGLATLVMVLNALEVDPQRQWKGVWRWYAEEMLECCEPLEKVKAGGITFPKWCCLARCQGLSVDAARPSEADEAAFRASLKRACAADGPVLVCSYSRKEFGQTGDGHFSPIAAMHAASDPCLILDVARFKYPPHWVSISGLWASMKRIDPETGRERGYALLTRTTHVLWRADGERGRAIPREVRPQEPALTLRFRGYTWTSLAAALRGTRDALAAGRWDLLLGPDVQACFERYATEGVLRT
;
A
#
# COMPACT_ATOMS: atom_id res chain seq x y z
N ALA A 1 -5.83 -5.17 -19.45
CA ALA A 1 -5.20 -4.63 -18.25
C ALA A 1 -3.74 -5.09 -18.13
N LEU A 2 -3.46 -6.39 -18.07
CA LEU A 2 -2.06 -6.88 -17.98
C LEU A 2 -1.24 -6.50 -19.21
N ALA A 3 -1.77 -6.67 -20.41
CA ALA A 3 -1.07 -6.31 -21.66
C ALA A 3 -0.78 -4.79 -21.77
N ASP A 4 -1.60 -3.98 -21.12
CA ASP A 4 -1.52 -2.51 -21.16
C ASP A 4 -0.76 -1.91 -19.98
N GLY A 5 -0.22 -2.76 -19.08
CA GLY A 5 0.48 -2.33 -17.86
C GLY A 5 -0.42 -1.67 -16.79
N THR A 6 -1.75 -1.80 -16.94
CA THR A 6 -2.73 -1.20 -16.01
C THR A 6 -3.23 -2.17 -14.94
N ALA A 7 -2.47 -3.26 -14.73
CA ALA A 7 -2.63 -4.21 -13.63
C ALA A 7 -1.30 -4.53 -12.93
N ASP A 8 -0.22 -3.86 -13.30
CA ASP A 8 1.11 -4.17 -12.77
C ASP A 8 1.21 -3.84 -11.27
N GLY A 9 0.52 -2.79 -10.82
CA GLY A 9 0.40 -2.43 -9.40
C GLY A 9 -0.37 -3.44 -8.55
N ALA A 10 -1.13 -4.37 -9.18
CA ALA A 10 -1.94 -5.35 -8.46
C ALA A 10 -1.10 -6.36 -7.68
N PHE A 11 0.04 -6.78 -8.20
CA PHE A 11 0.80 -7.90 -7.63
C PHE A 11 1.22 -7.66 -6.18
N ARG A 12 1.75 -6.48 -5.88
CA ARG A 12 2.14 -6.11 -4.50
C ARG A 12 0.96 -6.06 -3.54
N LEU A 13 -0.24 -5.70 -4.03
CA LEU A 13 -1.46 -5.70 -3.23
C LEU A 13 -2.02 -7.12 -3.03
N LEU A 14 -1.93 -7.98 -4.06
CA LEU A 14 -2.36 -9.37 -3.99
C LEU A 14 -1.50 -10.19 -3.02
N GLU A 15 -0.19 -9.92 -2.92
CA GLU A 15 0.71 -10.52 -1.93
C GLU A 15 0.23 -10.23 -0.49
N GLN A 16 -0.44 -9.11 -0.27
CA GLN A 16 -0.91 -8.64 1.04
C GLN A 16 -2.43 -8.82 1.23
N PHE A 17 -3.11 -9.44 0.25
CA PHE A 17 -4.56 -9.54 0.27
C PHE A 17 -5.05 -10.43 1.40
N ARG A 18 -5.85 -9.86 2.29
CA ARG A 18 -6.33 -10.51 3.50
C ARG A 18 -7.83 -10.30 3.72
N THR A 19 -8.40 -11.07 4.63
CA THR A 19 -9.73 -10.82 5.19
C THR A 19 -9.58 -9.93 6.42
N GLN A 20 -10.44 -8.91 6.56
CA GLN A 20 -10.51 -8.08 7.78
C GLN A 20 -10.83 -8.93 9.01
N ASP A 21 -10.21 -8.60 10.15
CA ASP A 21 -10.34 -9.41 11.37
C ASP A 21 -11.70 -9.19 12.06
N GLU A 22 -12.27 -7.98 11.98
CA GLU A 22 -13.56 -7.63 12.55
C GLU A 22 -14.50 -7.04 11.47
N PRO A 23 -15.83 -7.18 11.62
CA PRO A 23 -16.80 -6.71 10.60
C PRO A 23 -16.69 -5.23 10.24
N ALA A 24 -16.22 -4.37 11.14
CA ALA A 24 -16.05 -2.93 10.92
C ALA A 24 -14.61 -2.51 10.58
N TYR A 25 -13.67 -3.45 10.46
CA TYR A 25 -12.24 -3.15 10.23
C TYR A 25 -11.83 -3.00 8.77
N CYS A 26 -12.77 -2.78 7.85
CA CYS A 26 -12.44 -2.61 6.43
C CYS A 26 -11.36 -1.54 6.19
N GLY A 27 -11.43 -0.42 6.90
CA GLY A 27 -10.41 0.64 6.82
C GLY A 27 -9.05 0.20 7.36
N LEU A 28 -9.02 -0.52 8.49
CA LEU A 28 -7.78 -1.01 9.09
C LEU A 28 -7.14 -2.10 8.22
N ALA A 29 -7.91 -3.11 7.79
CA ALA A 29 -7.43 -4.17 6.92
C ALA A 29 -6.86 -3.62 5.61
N THR A 30 -7.56 -2.66 5.00
CA THR A 30 -7.09 -1.96 3.79
C THR A 30 -5.77 -1.22 4.06
N LEU A 31 -5.65 -0.52 5.18
CA LEU A 31 -4.43 0.19 5.51
C LEU A 31 -3.26 -0.76 5.79
N VAL A 32 -3.49 -1.87 6.48
CA VAL A 32 -2.49 -2.93 6.68
C VAL A 32 -1.97 -3.47 5.34
N MET A 33 -2.87 -3.76 4.40
CA MET A 33 -2.47 -4.19 3.06
C MET A 33 -1.58 -3.17 2.38
N VAL A 34 -1.94 -1.88 2.44
CA VAL A 34 -1.18 -0.80 1.82
C VAL A 34 0.19 -0.63 2.47
N LEU A 35 0.26 -0.62 3.80
CA LEU A 35 1.51 -0.46 4.54
C LEU A 35 2.50 -1.59 4.22
N ASN A 36 2.02 -2.84 4.23
CA ASN A 36 2.84 -4.00 3.90
C ASN A 36 3.21 -4.04 2.41
N ALA A 37 2.29 -3.68 1.49
CA ALA A 37 2.58 -3.60 0.06
C ALA A 37 3.58 -2.49 -0.31
N LEU A 38 3.65 -1.43 0.49
CA LEU A 38 4.62 -0.34 0.36
C LEU A 38 5.88 -0.58 1.21
N GLU A 39 6.01 -1.75 1.85
CA GLU A 39 7.15 -2.14 2.67
C GLU A 39 7.48 -1.10 3.77
N VAL A 40 6.46 -0.55 4.41
CA VAL A 40 6.63 0.38 5.53
C VAL A 40 7.00 -0.42 6.78
N ASP A 41 8.11 -0.06 7.43
CA ASP A 41 8.51 -0.71 8.68
C ASP A 41 7.67 -0.17 9.85
N PRO A 42 6.93 -1.02 10.60
CA PRO A 42 6.13 -0.59 11.75
C PRO A 42 6.96 -0.10 12.94
N GLN A 43 8.31 -0.19 12.90
CA GLN A 43 9.22 0.19 13.97
C GLN A 43 9.01 -0.57 15.29
N ARG A 44 8.13 -1.55 15.32
CA ARG A 44 7.84 -2.41 16.46
C ARG A 44 7.64 -3.86 16.04
N GLN A 45 7.89 -4.78 16.95
CA GLN A 45 7.70 -6.21 16.71
C GLN A 45 6.21 -6.52 16.66
N TRP A 46 5.85 -7.41 15.74
CA TRP A 46 4.51 -8.01 15.64
C TRP A 46 4.47 -9.35 16.39
N LYS A 47 5.31 -10.30 15.99
CA LYS A 47 5.44 -11.63 16.63
C LYS A 47 6.92 -12.05 16.68
N GLY A 48 7.42 -12.36 17.86
CA GLY A 48 8.83 -12.71 18.05
C GLY A 48 9.75 -11.58 17.56
N VAL A 49 10.65 -11.88 16.63
CA VAL A 49 11.58 -10.91 16.03
C VAL A 49 11.00 -10.20 14.80
N TRP A 50 9.82 -10.63 14.33
CA TRP A 50 9.24 -10.17 13.08
C TRP A 50 8.54 -8.83 13.23
N ARG A 51 8.73 -7.95 12.26
CA ARG A 51 8.06 -6.67 12.13
C ARG A 51 7.16 -6.70 10.92
N TRP A 52 5.85 -6.55 11.16
CA TRP A 52 4.81 -6.64 10.14
C TRP A 52 3.57 -5.89 10.61
N TYR A 53 2.89 -5.16 9.74
CA TYR A 53 1.66 -4.51 10.13
C TYR A 53 0.51 -5.51 10.29
N ALA A 54 -0.23 -5.34 11.39
CA ALA A 54 -1.48 -6.02 11.67
C ALA A 54 -2.50 -5.00 12.20
N GLU A 55 -3.78 -5.32 12.13
CA GLU A 55 -4.86 -4.36 12.43
C GLU A 55 -4.82 -3.85 13.86
N GLU A 56 -4.44 -4.70 14.82
CA GLU A 56 -4.26 -4.35 16.23
C GLU A 56 -3.15 -3.31 16.50
N MET A 57 -2.35 -3.00 15.49
CA MET A 57 -1.30 -1.98 15.60
C MET A 57 -1.77 -0.58 15.21
N LEU A 58 -2.99 -0.44 14.69
CA LEU A 58 -3.49 0.78 14.06
C LEU A 58 -4.47 1.56 14.96
N GLU A 59 -4.00 2.05 16.11
CA GLU A 59 -4.84 2.75 17.10
C GLU A 59 -4.47 4.23 17.35
N CYS A 60 -3.55 4.78 16.55
CA CYS A 60 -2.98 6.11 16.78
C CYS A 60 -4.01 7.26 16.73
N CYS A 61 -4.95 7.26 15.77
CA CYS A 61 -5.90 8.34 15.54
C CYS A 61 -7.33 8.03 16.05
N GLU A 62 -7.64 6.76 16.26
CA GLU A 62 -8.92 6.30 16.79
C GLU A 62 -8.68 5.00 17.56
N PRO A 63 -9.20 4.88 18.80
CA PRO A 63 -9.11 3.63 19.55
C PRO A 63 -9.77 2.46 18.83
N LEU A 64 -9.15 1.28 18.87
CA LEU A 64 -9.63 0.09 18.17
C LEU A 64 -11.07 -0.29 18.57
N GLU A 65 -11.44 -0.13 19.83
CA GLU A 65 -12.80 -0.41 20.30
C GLU A 65 -13.86 0.48 19.63
N LYS A 66 -13.52 1.75 19.33
CA LYS A 66 -14.41 2.64 18.57
C LYS A 66 -14.51 2.20 17.12
N VAL A 67 -13.37 1.84 16.50
CA VAL A 67 -13.37 1.33 15.13
C VAL A 67 -14.14 0.03 15.03
N LYS A 68 -14.04 -0.85 16.04
CA LYS A 68 -14.80 -2.09 16.13
C LYS A 68 -16.31 -1.86 16.19
N ALA A 69 -16.72 -0.81 16.90
CA ALA A 69 -18.14 -0.47 17.06
C ALA A 69 -18.76 0.19 15.81
N GLY A 70 -18.02 1.07 15.11
CA GLY A 70 -18.60 1.93 14.07
C GLY A 70 -17.78 2.08 12.79
N GLY A 71 -16.59 1.47 12.72
CA GLY A 71 -15.67 1.67 11.61
C GLY A 71 -14.82 2.94 11.79
N ILE A 72 -14.26 3.44 10.69
CA ILE A 72 -13.42 4.63 10.68
C ILE A 72 -13.85 5.56 9.55
N THR A 73 -13.93 6.87 9.82
CA THR A 73 -14.25 7.87 8.81
C THR A 73 -13.07 8.15 7.89
N PHE A 74 -13.34 8.63 6.67
CA PHE A 74 -12.29 8.93 5.69
C PHE A 74 -11.23 9.92 6.21
N PRO A 75 -11.56 11.04 6.90
CA PRO A 75 -10.55 11.93 7.46
C PRO A 75 -9.66 11.25 8.53
N LYS A 76 -10.26 10.46 9.44
CA LYS A 76 -9.52 9.73 10.47
C LYS A 76 -8.62 8.66 9.86
N TRP A 77 -9.11 7.97 8.83
CA TRP A 77 -8.34 7.00 8.07
C TRP A 77 -7.12 7.64 7.39
N CYS A 78 -7.29 8.81 6.76
CA CYS A 78 -6.18 9.57 6.17
C CYS A 78 -5.16 10.03 7.25
N CYS A 79 -5.66 10.43 8.43
CA CYS A 79 -4.80 10.76 9.57
C CYS A 79 -3.99 9.54 10.01
N LEU A 80 -4.65 8.40 10.17
CA LEU A 80 -4.02 7.14 10.58
C LEU A 80 -2.94 6.70 9.58
N ALA A 81 -3.21 6.81 8.28
CA ALA A 81 -2.24 6.50 7.23
C ALA A 81 -0.98 7.39 7.31
N ARG A 82 -1.16 8.70 7.56
CA ARG A 82 -0.03 9.63 7.77
C ARG A 82 0.76 9.30 9.02
N CYS A 83 0.08 8.94 10.11
CA CYS A 83 0.73 8.53 11.37
C CYS A 83 1.62 7.29 11.18
N GLN A 84 1.30 6.42 10.23
CA GLN A 84 2.10 5.24 9.90
C GLN A 84 3.21 5.52 8.87
N GLY A 85 3.46 6.79 8.51
CA GLY A 85 4.56 7.16 7.63
C GLY A 85 4.22 7.11 6.13
N LEU A 86 2.94 7.25 5.78
CA LEU A 86 2.53 7.40 4.39
C LEU A 86 2.32 8.87 4.03
N SER A 87 2.72 9.24 2.82
CA SER A 87 2.22 10.43 2.16
C SER A 87 0.82 10.13 1.62
N VAL A 88 -0.13 11.00 1.91
CA VAL A 88 -1.55 10.82 1.57
C VAL A 88 -2.03 12.02 0.77
N ASP A 89 -2.24 11.80 -0.52
CA ASP A 89 -2.89 12.73 -1.44
C ASP A 89 -4.36 12.31 -1.57
N ALA A 90 -5.25 13.00 -0.85
CA ALA A 90 -6.65 12.64 -0.71
C ALA A 90 -7.56 13.67 -1.35
N ALA A 91 -8.60 13.20 -2.04
CA ALA A 91 -9.61 14.05 -2.66
C ALA A 91 -11.02 13.46 -2.49
N ARG A 92 -12.01 14.34 -2.50
CA ARG A 92 -13.43 14.04 -2.54
C ARG A 92 -14.01 14.43 -3.88
N PRO A 93 -15.16 13.88 -4.30
CA PRO A 93 -15.83 14.31 -5.53
C PRO A 93 -16.15 15.81 -5.60
N SER A 94 -16.36 16.48 -4.46
CA SER A 94 -16.52 17.93 -4.38
C SER A 94 -15.22 18.73 -4.58
N GLU A 95 -14.07 18.07 -4.51
CA GLU A 95 -12.72 18.66 -4.57
C GLU A 95 -11.98 18.31 -5.87
N ALA A 96 -12.52 17.35 -6.66
CA ALA A 96 -11.95 16.86 -7.90
C ALA A 96 -13.06 16.46 -8.89
N ASP A 97 -12.70 16.21 -10.13
CA ASP A 97 -13.59 15.63 -11.14
C ASP A 97 -13.29 14.16 -11.43
N GLU A 98 -14.17 13.50 -12.16
CA GLU A 98 -14.00 12.09 -12.54
C GLU A 98 -12.77 11.87 -13.44
N ALA A 99 -12.40 12.87 -14.25
CA ALA A 99 -11.23 12.77 -15.13
C ALA A 99 -9.93 12.73 -14.30
N ALA A 100 -9.84 13.56 -13.26
CA ALA A 100 -8.73 13.55 -12.30
C ALA A 100 -8.66 12.22 -11.53
N PHE A 101 -9.82 11.67 -11.13
CA PHE A 101 -9.89 10.34 -10.51
C PHE A 101 -9.38 9.25 -11.45
N ARG A 102 -9.82 9.24 -12.71
CA ARG A 102 -9.35 8.28 -13.73
C ARG A 102 -7.85 8.38 -13.98
N ALA A 103 -7.31 9.59 -14.04
CA ALA A 103 -5.86 9.82 -14.16
C ALA A 103 -5.10 9.27 -12.94
N SER A 104 -5.62 9.49 -11.73
CA SER A 104 -5.09 8.97 -10.48
C SER A 104 -5.10 7.44 -10.45
N LEU A 105 -6.21 6.85 -10.89
CA LEU A 105 -6.38 5.40 -10.98
C LEU A 105 -5.39 4.77 -11.97
N LYS A 106 -5.24 5.36 -13.16
CA LYS A 106 -4.26 4.90 -14.17
C LYS A 106 -2.83 4.92 -13.60
N ARG A 107 -2.47 5.97 -12.89
CA ARG A 107 -1.16 6.10 -12.25
C ARG A 107 -0.96 5.04 -11.16
N ALA A 108 -1.99 4.75 -10.37
CA ALA A 108 -1.94 3.77 -9.28
C ALA A 108 -1.82 2.32 -9.79
N CYS A 109 -2.42 2.01 -10.94
CA CYS A 109 -2.38 0.67 -11.54
C CYS A 109 -1.05 0.35 -12.24
N ALA A 110 -0.15 1.32 -12.42
CA ALA A 110 1.18 1.09 -12.97
C ALA A 110 2.12 0.41 -11.94
N ALA A 111 3.19 -0.23 -12.41
CA ALA A 111 4.09 -1.05 -11.59
C ALA A 111 4.65 -0.33 -10.34
N ASP A 112 5.13 0.90 -10.51
CA ASP A 112 5.76 1.71 -9.44
C ASP A 112 4.87 2.90 -9.01
N GLY A 113 3.56 2.83 -9.33
CA GLY A 113 2.61 3.87 -8.98
C GLY A 113 2.29 3.91 -7.47
N PRO A 114 1.63 4.98 -7.01
CA PRO A 114 1.06 5.01 -5.67
C PRO A 114 0.00 3.91 -5.51
N VAL A 115 -0.35 3.57 -4.27
CA VAL A 115 -1.54 2.75 -4.03
C VAL A 115 -2.76 3.66 -3.93
N LEU A 116 -3.82 3.33 -4.66
CA LEU A 116 -5.10 4.03 -4.57
C LEU A 116 -6.07 3.25 -3.70
N VAL A 117 -6.63 3.94 -2.71
CA VAL A 117 -7.70 3.41 -1.84
C VAL A 117 -8.93 4.28 -1.99
N CYS A 118 -10.10 3.66 -2.14
CA CYS A 118 -11.39 4.33 -2.15
C CYS A 118 -12.15 4.08 -0.85
N SER A 119 -12.74 5.14 -0.32
CA SER A 119 -13.86 5.09 0.62
C SER A 119 -15.14 5.30 -0.19
N TYR A 120 -16.05 4.33 -0.20
CA TYR A 120 -17.21 4.33 -1.09
C TYR A 120 -18.45 3.73 -0.42
N SER A 121 -19.62 4.01 -0.99
CA SER A 121 -20.89 3.40 -0.55
C SER A 121 -21.16 2.11 -1.33
N ARG A 122 -21.31 1.00 -0.61
CA ARG A 122 -21.71 -0.30 -1.18
C ARG A 122 -23.09 -0.29 -1.82
N LYS A 123 -23.96 0.63 -1.40
CA LYS A 123 -25.33 0.75 -1.91
C LYS A 123 -25.40 1.01 -3.41
N GLU A 124 -24.40 1.70 -3.98
CA GLU A 124 -24.34 1.96 -5.41
C GLU A 124 -24.19 0.67 -6.24
N PHE A 125 -23.62 -0.37 -5.63
CA PHE A 125 -23.43 -1.68 -6.28
C PHE A 125 -24.48 -2.71 -5.85
N GLY A 126 -25.55 -2.30 -5.16
CA GLY A 126 -26.56 -3.23 -4.63
C GLY A 126 -26.02 -4.18 -3.56
N GLN A 127 -24.89 -3.86 -2.97
CA GLN A 127 -24.25 -4.68 -1.94
C GLN A 127 -24.77 -4.34 -0.56
N THR A 128 -24.66 -5.29 0.39
CA THR A 128 -25.08 -5.10 1.78
C THR A 128 -24.10 -4.26 2.58
N GLY A 129 -24.63 -3.42 3.46
CA GLY A 129 -23.89 -2.42 4.21
C GLY A 129 -23.86 -1.08 3.50
N ASP A 130 -23.06 -0.14 4.00
CA ASP A 130 -22.90 1.18 3.40
C ASP A 130 -21.42 1.49 3.19
N GLY A 131 -20.78 2.27 4.08
CA GLY A 131 -19.40 2.70 3.93
C GLY A 131 -18.40 1.55 3.90
N HIS A 132 -17.47 1.62 2.96
CA HIS A 132 -16.43 0.61 2.84
C HIS A 132 -15.12 1.22 2.33
N PHE A 133 -14.00 0.59 2.71
CA PHE A 133 -12.68 0.90 2.20
C PHE A 133 -12.13 -0.29 1.44
N SER A 134 -11.54 -0.02 0.27
CA SER A 134 -10.80 -1.04 -0.48
C SER A 134 -9.69 -0.42 -1.32
N PRO A 135 -8.56 -1.10 -1.49
CA PRO A 135 -7.58 -0.73 -2.49
C PRO A 135 -8.08 -1.14 -3.89
N ILE A 136 -7.68 -0.37 -4.89
CA ILE A 136 -7.94 -0.65 -6.30
C ILE A 136 -6.66 -1.21 -6.92
N ALA A 137 -6.79 -2.42 -7.48
CA ALA A 137 -5.64 -3.19 -7.95
C ALA A 137 -5.34 -3.00 -9.45
N ALA A 138 -6.37 -2.85 -10.26
CA ALA A 138 -6.22 -2.77 -11.70
C ALA A 138 -7.34 -1.93 -12.34
N MET A 139 -7.09 -1.45 -13.56
CA MET A 139 -8.12 -0.89 -14.43
C MET A 139 -8.03 -1.47 -15.83
N HIS A 140 -9.14 -1.52 -16.52
CA HIS A 140 -9.17 -1.88 -17.93
C HIS A 140 -9.54 -0.66 -18.78
N ALA A 141 -8.52 -0.06 -19.41
CA ALA A 141 -8.65 1.23 -20.07
C ALA A 141 -9.68 1.26 -21.22
N ALA A 142 -9.88 0.12 -21.92
CA ALA A 142 -10.76 0.05 -23.08
C ALA A 142 -12.25 -0.15 -22.73
N SER A 143 -12.58 -0.74 -21.57
CA SER A 143 -13.96 -1.11 -21.21
C SER A 143 -14.46 -0.54 -19.88
N ASP A 144 -13.72 0.41 -19.30
CA ASP A 144 -14.11 1.17 -18.11
C ASP A 144 -14.11 0.47 -16.72
N PRO A 145 -13.92 -0.85 -16.54
CA PRO A 145 -13.92 -1.39 -15.18
C PRO A 145 -12.59 -1.22 -14.45
N CYS A 146 -12.68 -1.15 -13.10
CA CYS A 146 -11.56 -1.29 -12.19
C CYS A 146 -11.78 -2.45 -11.21
N LEU A 147 -10.68 -3.06 -10.75
CA LEU A 147 -10.70 -4.21 -9.85
C LEU A 147 -10.58 -3.75 -8.41
N ILE A 148 -11.61 -4.00 -7.63
CA ILE A 148 -11.65 -3.79 -6.18
C ILE A 148 -11.13 -5.05 -5.48
N LEU A 149 -10.17 -4.91 -4.57
CA LEU A 149 -9.79 -5.97 -3.63
C LEU A 149 -10.56 -5.77 -2.33
N ASP A 150 -11.72 -6.39 -2.26
CA ASP A 150 -12.61 -6.25 -1.10
C ASP A 150 -12.09 -7.06 0.10
N VAL A 151 -11.71 -6.38 1.17
CA VAL A 151 -11.18 -7.02 2.39
C VAL A 151 -12.28 -7.72 3.23
N ALA A 152 -13.56 -7.41 3.02
CA ALA A 152 -14.67 -8.15 3.62
C ALA A 152 -14.96 -9.43 2.81
N ARG A 153 -13.95 -10.29 2.67
CA ARG A 153 -13.99 -11.50 1.83
C ARG A 153 -15.09 -12.50 2.21
N PHE A 154 -15.54 -12.46 3.45
CA PHE A 154 -16.70 -13.23 3.91
C PHE A 154 -18.03 -12.76 3.31
N LYS A 155 -18.04 -11.55 2.66
CA LYS A 155 -19.20 -11.02 1.94
C LYS A 155 -19.01 -11.06 0.43
N TYR A 156 -17.86 -10.54 -0.05
CA TYR A 156 -17.61 -10.34 -1.48
C TYR A 156 -16.17 -10.72 -1.84
N PRO A 157 -15.98 -11.45 -2.95
CA PRO A 157 -14.65 -11.66 -3.52
C PRO A 157 -14.12 -10.37 -4.16
N PRO A 158 -12.84 -10.35 -4.62
CA PRO A 158 -12.39 -9.33 -5.57
C PRO A 158 -13.34 -9.26 -6.77
N HIS A 159 -13.71 -8.05 -7.16
CA HIS A 159 -14.70 -7.88 -8.22
C HIS A 159 -14.45 -6.63 -9.04
N TRP A 160 -14.91 -6.68 -10.29
CA TRP A 160 -14.83 -5.56 -11.21
C TRP A 160 -16.08 -4.68 -11.10
N VAL A 161 -15.87 -3.36 -11.06
CA VAL A 161 -16.94 -2.36 -11.12
C VAL A 161 -16.61 -1.31 -12.16
N SER A 162 -17.63 -0.62 -12.72
CA SER A 162 -17.34 0.53 -13.59
C SER A 162 -16.68 1.66 -12.81
N ILE A 163 -15.73 2.35 -13.41
CA ILE A 163 -15.05 3.49 -12.81
C ILE A 163 -16.05 4.61 -12.50
N SER A 164 -17.00 4.86 -13.43
CA SER A 164 -18.09 5.81 -13.22
C SER A 164 -19.01 5.43 -12.05
N GLY A 165 -19.31 4.13 -11.87
CA GLY A 165 -20.05 3.63 -10.72
C GLY A 165 -19.30 3.82 -9.41
N LEU A 166 -17.99 3.55 -9.40
CA LEU A 166 -17.14 3.79 -8.23
C LEU A 166 -17.08 5.29 -7.89
N TRP A 167 -16.97 6.15 -8.91
CA TRP A 167 -17.03 7.59 -8.73
C TRP A 167 -18.38 8.05 -8.15
N ALA A 168 -19.50 7.54 -8.67
CA ALA A 168 -20.84 7.82 -8.14
C ALA A 168 -20.99 7.34 -6.69
N SER A 169 -20.42 6.19 -6.35
CA SER A 169 -20.45 5.62 -5.00
C SER A 169 -19.69 6.48 -3.97
N MET A 170 -18.65 7.20 -4.39
CA MET A 170 -17.92 8.15 -3.54
C MET A 170 -18.67 9.45 -3.29
N LYS A 171 -19.60 9.88 -4.18
CA LYS A 171 -20.48 11.04 -3.98
C LYS A 171 -21.51 10.84 -2.88
N ARG A 172 -21.76 9.59 -2.46
CA ARG A 172 -22.68 9.29 -1.37
C ARG A 172 -22.17 9.88 -0.07
N ILE A 173 -23.05 10.61 0.61
CA ILE A 173 -22.75 11.24 1.91
C ILE A 173 -22.49 10.16 2.96
N ASP A 174 -21.40 10.31 3.68
CA ASP A 174 -21.12 9.56 4.89
C ASP A 174 -21.92 10.15 6.05
N PRO A 175 -22.85 9.40 6.66
CA PRO A 175 -23.72 9.93 7.70
C PRO A 175 -22.96 10.38 8.95
N GLU A 176 -21.78 9.83 9.23
CA GLU A 176 -20.99 10.21 10.40
C GLU A 176 -20.30 11.58 10.20
N THR A 177 -19.89 11.89 8.99
CA THR A 177 -19.17 13.15 8.71
C THR A 177 -20.04 14.22 8.05
N GLY A 178 -21.20 13.86 7.52
CA GLY A 178 -22.05 14.74 6.71
C GLY A 178 -21.40 15.16 5.38
N ARG A 179 -20.32 14.52 4.97
CA ARG A 179 -19.55 14.82 3.74
C ARG A 179 -19.52 13.64 2.80
N GLU A 180 -19.24 13.90 1.53
CA GLU A 180 -18.95 12.85 0.56
C GLU A 180 -17.78 11.98 1.01
N ARG A 181 -17.77 10.75 0.54
CA ARG A 181 -16.64 9.82 0.68
C ARG A 181 -15.49 10.29 -0.21
N GLY A 182 -14.50 9.49 -0.52
CA GLY A 182 -13.39 9.95 -1.33
C GLY A 182 -12.37 8.88 -1.63
N TYR A 183 -11.28 9.27 -2.24
CA TYR A 183 -10.14 8.41 -2.52
C TYR A 183 -8.84 9.03 -2.03
N ALA A 184 -7.84 8.20 -1.85
CA ALA A 184 -6.50 8.64 -1.48
C ALA A 184 -5.46 7.87 -2.29
N LEU A 185 -4.45 8.58 -2.77
CA LEU A 185 -3.22 8.04 -3.30
C LEU A 185 -2.18 8.00 -2.19
N LEU A 186 -1.57 6.85 -2.01
CA LEU A 186 -0.67 6.56 -0.92
C LEU A 186 0.71 6.18 -1.46
N THR A 187 1.72 6.83 -0.93
CA THR A 187 3.12 6.50 -1.18
C THR A 187 3.88 6.45 0.13
N ARG A 188 4.97 5.71 0.16
CA ARG A 188 5.88 5.75 1.30
C ARG A 188 6.49 7.15 1.42
N THR A 189 6.45 7.74 2.61
CA THR A 189 7.11 9.02 2.86
C THR A 189 8.62 8.83 2.82
N THR A 190 9.30 9.58 1.97
CA THR A 190 10.77 9.62 1.92
C THR A 190 11.36 10.62 2.93
N HIS A 191 10.50 11.42 3.57
CA HIS A 191 10.91 12.50 4.48
C HIS A 191 10.12 12.48 5.79
N VAL A 192 10.86 12.62 6.89
CA VAL A 192 10.46 13.04 8.24
C VAL A 192 9.29 12.28 8.86
N LEU A 193 9.59 11.25 9.65
CA LEU A 193 8.67 10.74 10.66
C LEU A 193 8.62 11.71 11.85
N TRP A 194 7.40 12.16 12.18
CA TRP A 194 7.15 12.87 13.44
C TRP A 194 7.07 11.82 14.57
N ARG A 195 7.98 11.88 15.52
CA ARG A 195 7.81 11.19 16.81
C ARG A 195 7.16 12.15 17.78
N ALA A 196 6.04 11.76 18.36
CA ALA A 196 5.59 12.35 19.60
C ALA A 196 6.44 11.76 20.71
N ASP A 197 7.35 12.54 21.29
CA ASP A 197 8.00 12.17 22.53
C ASP A 197 6.93 12.22 23.63
N GLY A 198 6.71 11.08 24.30
CA GLY A 198 5.61 10.85 25.26
C GLY A 198 5.58 11.76 26.47
N GLU A 199 6.42 12.78 26.58
CA GLU A 199 6.45 13.63 27.77
C GLU A 199 6.12 15.12 27.56
N ARG A 200 6.08 15.68 26.34
CA ARG A 200 5.80 17.12 26.17
C ARG A 200 5.13 17.56 24.87
N GLY A 201 4.48 16.73 24.12
CA GLY A 201 3.67 17.20 22.97
C GLY A 201 4.41 18.05 21.92
N ARG A 202 5.72 18.03 21.87
CA ARG A 202 6.53 18.67 20.83
C ARG A 202 6.91 17.65 19.78
N ALA A 203 6.36 17.83 18.61
CA ALA A 203 6.81 17.13 17.42
C ALA A 203 8.22 17.62 17.07
N ILE A 204 9.22 16.75 17.15
CA ILE A 204 10.58 17.03 16.71
C ILE A 204 10.74 16.47 15.30
N PRO A 205 11.12 17.29 14.29
CA PRO A 205 11.50 16.76 12.99
C PRO A 205 12.77 15.92 13.16
N ARG A 206 12.69 14.63 12.94
CA ARG A 206 13.86 13.80 12.76
C ARG A 206 14.13 13.72 11.27
N GLU A 207 15.30 14.18 10.85
CA GLU A 207 15.84 13.77 9.57
C GLU A 207 15.90 12.25 9.56
N VAL A 208 14.90 11.63 8.98
CA VAL A 208 14.93 10.19 8.74
C VAL A 208 15.84 10.03 7.54
N ARG A 209 17.03 9.49 7.77
CA ARG A 209 17.74 8.83 6.67
C ARG A 209 16.69 7.92 6.02
N PRO A 210 16.60 7.89 4.67
CA PRO A 210 15.71 6.97 4.00
C PRO A 210 15.86 5.62 4.68
N GLN A 211 14.78 5.11 5.31
CA GLN A 211 14.83 3.78 5.87
C GLN A 211 15.04 2.85 4.71
N GLU A 212 16.19 2.21 4.73
CA GLU A 212 16.43 1.15 3.79
C GLU A 212 15.33 0.12 3.96
N PRO A 213 14.65 -0.31 2.90
CA PRO A 213 13.65 -1.35 2.97
C PRO A 213 14.23 -2.55 3.71
N ALA A 214 13.39 -3.26 4.49
CA ALA A 214 13.81 -4.43 5.27
C ALA A 214 14.45 -5.54 4.39
N LEU A 215 14.23 -5.48 3.09
CA LEU A 215 14.91 -6.24 2.05
C LEU A 215 15.66 -5.26 1.14
N THR A 216 16.65 -4.59 1.69
CA THR A 216 17.60 -3.85 0.85
C THR A 216 18.67 -4.81 0.40
N LEU A 217 18.52 -5.33 -0.80
CA LEU A 217 19.62 -5.94 -1.52
C LEU A 217 20.59 -4.80 -1.91
N ARG A 218 21.56 -4.53 -1.05
CA ARG A 218 22.65 -3.60 -1.36
C ARG A 218 23.67 -4.32 -2.22
N PHE A 219 23.66 -3.98 -3.48
CA PHE A 219 24.77 -4.31 -4.37
C PHE A 219 25.49 -3.00 -4.70
N ARG A 220 26.78 -2.93 -4.45
CA ARG A 220 27.72 -1.83 -4.77
C ARG A 220 27.06 -0.56 -5.37
N GLY A 221 26.48 0.29 -4.53
CA GLY A 221 25.93 1.59 -4.93
C GLY A 221 24.52 1.57 -5.52
N TYR A 222 23.88 0.40 -5.66
CA TYR A 222 22.50 0.28 -6.11
C TYR A 222 21.56 -0.08 -4.96
N THR A 223 20.48 0.66 -4.83
CA THR A 223 19.40 0.39 -3.87
C THR A 223 18.14 0.10 -4.66
N TRP A 224 17.54 -1.07 -4.50
CA TRP A 224 16.25 -1.41 -5.10
C TRP A 224 15.14 -1.31 -4.06
N THR A 225 14.10 -0.59 -4.40
CA THR A 225 12.98 -0.27 -3.51
C THR A 225 11.89 -1.35 -3.51
N SER A 226 11.98 -2.33 -4.41
CA SER A 226 11.04 -3.46 -4.47
C SER A 226 11.69 -4.70 -5.10
N LEU A 227 11.13 -5.88 -4.84
CA LEU A 227 11.58 -7.12 -5.48
C LEU A 227 11.54 -7.04 -7.01
N ALA A 228 10.50 -6.41 -7.56
CA ALA A 228 10.37 -6.22 -9.01
C ALA A 228 11.49 -5.33 -9.58
N ALA A 229 11.84 -4.25 -8.88
CA ALA A 229 12.97 -3.40 -9.26
C ALA A 229 14.31 -4.14 -9.13
N ALA A 230 14.49 -4.93 -8.07
CA ALA A 230 15.66 -5.79 -7.89
C ALA A 230 15.80 -6.82 -9.01
N LEU A 231 14.71 -7.51 -9.37
CA LEU A 231 14.70 -8.50 -10.46
C LEU A 231 15.00 -7.86 -11.82
N ARG A 232 14.43 -6.69 -12.12
CA ARG A 232 14.77 -5.95 -13.36
C ARG A 232 16.24 -5.53 -13.36
N GLY A 233 16.74 -4.93 -12.29
CA GLY A 233 18.13 -4.52 -12.16
C GLY A 233 19.10 -5.70 -12.28
N THR A 234 18.76 -6.82 -11.67
CA THR A 234 19.52 -8.08 -11.79
C THR A 234 19.55 -8.59 -13.22
N ARG A 235 18.40 -8.65 -13.90
CA ARG A 235 18.31 -9.04 -15.30
C ARG A 235 19.15 -8.14 -16.20
N ASP A 236 19.06 -6.83 -16.03
CA ASP A 236 19.76 -5.86 -16.86
C ASP A 236 21.27 -5.90 -16.62
N ALA A 237 21.71 -6.11 -15.37
CA ALA A 237 23.11 -6.30 -15.01
C ALA A 237 23.68 -7.61 -15.57
N LEU A 238 22.90 -8.71 -15.52
CA LEU A 238 23.28 -9.99 -16.13
C LEU A 238 23.39 -9.89 -17.65
N ALA A 239 22.43 -9.22 -18.30
CA ALA A 239 22.46 -8.99 -19.75
C ALA A 239 23.65 -8.13 -20.18
N ALA A 240 24.11 -7.22 -19.30
CA ALA A 240 25.30 -6.38 -19.52
C ALA A 240 26.63 -7.05 -19.10
N GLY A 241 26.60 -8.29 -18.60
CA GLY A 241 27.78 -9.00 -18.07
C GLY A 241 28.39 -8.37 -16.81
N ARG A 242 27.61 -7.57 -16.08
CA ARG A 242 28.04 -6.79 -14.90
C ARG A 242 27.82 -7.54 -13.60
N TRP A 243 28.54 -8.64 -13.41
CA TRP A 243 28.49 -9.43 -12.18
C TRP A 243 29.00 -8.68 -10.94
N ASP A 244 29.92 -7.75 -11.12
CA ASP A 244 30.45 -6.86 -10.10
C ASP A 244 29.39 -5.97 -9.47
N LEU A 245 28.31 -5.68 -10.19
CA LEU A 245 27.16 -4.91 -9.70
C LEU A 245 26.16 -5.73 -8.89
N LEU A 246 26.20 -7.05 -9.03
CA LEU A 246 25.24 -7.96 -8.40
C LEU A 246 25.73 -8.53 -7.06
N LEU A 247 27.04 -8.58 -6.87
CA LEU A 247 27.65 -9.18 -5.69
C LEU A 247 28.38 -8.12 -4.87
N GLY A 248 27.91 -7.84 -3.65
CA GLY A 248 28.67 -7.05 -2.68
C GLY A 248 29.95 -7.80 -2.28
N PRO A 249 30.97 -7.07 -1.76
CA PRO A 249 32.27 -7.66 -1.42
C PRO A 249 32.17 -8.86 -0.50
N ASP A 250 31.24 -8.86 0.45
CA ASP A 250 31.04 -9.96 1.39
C ASP A 250 30.41 -11.19 0.72
N VAL A 251 29.50 -10.97 -0.22
CA VAL A 251 28.85 -12.06 -1.00
C VAL A 251 29.81 -12.59 -2.04
N GLN A 252 30.59 -11.74 -2.68
CA GLN A 252 31.62 -12.13 -3.62
C GLN A 252 32.71 -12.99 -2.93
N ALA A 253 33.17 -12.57 -1.75
CA ALA A 253 34.14 -13.33 -0.97
C ALA A 253 33.55 -14.68 -0.50
N CYS A 254 32.26 -14.73 -0.22
CA CYS A 254 31.56 -15.97 0.12
C CYS A 254 31.48 -16.92 -1.10
N PHE A 255 31.13 -16.40 -2.27
CA PHE A 255 31.07 -17.17 -3.51
C PHE A 255 32.46 -17.70 -3.93
N GLU A 256 33.51 -16.89 -3.83
CA GLU A 256 34.87 -17.29 -4.11
C GLU A 256 35.37 -18.40 -3.16
N ARG A 257 34.98 -18.33 -1.88
CA ARG A 257 35.27 -19.38 -0.90
C ARG A 257 34.56 -20.67 -1.26
N TYR A 258 33.27 -20.66 -1.56
CA TYR A 258 32.51 -21.87 -1.92
C TYR A 258 32.92 -22.46 -3.28
N ALA A 259 33.37 -21.64 -4.21
CA ALA A 259 33.92 -22.10 -5.48
C ALA A 259 35.27 -22.80 -5.30
N THR A 260 36.13 -22.27 -4.41
CA THR A 260 37.43 -22.89 -4.08
C THR A 260 37.30 -24.15 -3.23
N GLU A 261 36.27 -24.22 -2.37
CA GLU A 261 35.99 -25.41 -1.54
C GLU A 261 35.24 -26.53 -2.29
N GLY A 262 34.92 -26.34 -3.58
CA GLY A 262 34.27 -27.34 -4.43
C GLY A 262 32.81 -27.66 -4.06
N VAL A 263 32.17 -26.80 -3.30
CA VAL A 263 30.77 -26.94 -2.84
C VAL A 263 29.77 -26.58 -3.94
N LEU A 264 30.16 -25.69 -4.86
CA LEU A 264 29.41 -25.37 -6.08
C LEU A 264 30.03 -26.14 -7.26
N ARG A 265 29.45 -27.28 -7.59
CA ARG A 265 29.70 -27.91 -8.88
C ARG A 265 28.75 -27.31 -9.90
N THR A 266 29.29 -26.75 -10.96
CA THR A 266 28.57 -26.30 -12.17
C THR A 266 27.73 -27.43 -12.78
#